data_1c21c88176140f5826a54669f30f83e9
#
_entry.id   1c21c88176140f5826a54669f30f83e9
#
_cell.length_a   1.000
_cell.length_b   1.000
_cell.length_c   1.000
_cell.angle_alpha   90.00
_cell.angle_beta   90.00
_cell.angle_gamma   90.00
#
_symmetry.space_group_name_H-M   'P 1'
#
loop_
_entity.id
_entity.type
_entity.pdbx_description
1 polymer ?
#
loop_
_entity_poly.entity_id
_entity_poly.type
_entity_poly.pdbx_seq_one_letter_code
_entity_poly.pdbx_strand_id
1 'polypeptide(L)'
;MNNKHFGCLALGLFIMLMGHWTNASYKKLRLARDAEEMSRTAFDGAVFARSAEQRKMVILKNNTIDSREYLNQWEPYIRQVKNAQFGEALINLRIKQAGIITLSQVYETVDYVKGGTIPKTLNAKLVFEDDYVKTLNWLADLEGSLPAIRVSNCKLSKGQSGNDIKMELSLDIPIIDSENGKDSRA
;
A
#
# COMPACT_ATOMS: atom_id res chain seq x y z
N MET A 1 28.66 -34.87 -84.31
CA MET A 1 27.72 -34.70 -83.14
C MET A 1 26.52 -33.99 -83.62
N ASN A 2 25.34 -34.61 -83.55
CA ASN A 2 24.10 -34.03 -84.10
C ASN A 2 23.64 -32.80 -83.27
N ASN A 3 23.59 -31.62 -83.89
CA ASN A 3 23.12 -30.36 -83.32
C ASN A 3 21.76 -30.49 -82.64
N LYS A 4 20.95 -31.47 -83.03
CA LYS A 4 19.64 -31.76 -82.44
C LYS A 4 19.74 -32.29 -80.99
N HIS A 5 20.74 -33.11 -80.69
CA HIS A 5 20.95 -33.65 -79.35
C HIS A 5 21.47 -32.56 -78.35
N PHE A 6 22.24 -31.60 -78.85
CA PHE A 6 22.76 -30.51 -78.08
C PHE A 6 21.63 -29.53 -77.69
N GLY A 7 20.69 -29.27 -78.62
CA GLY A 7 19.54 -28.46 -78.36
C GLY A 7 18.60 -29.02 -77.26
N CYS A 8 18.34 -30.34 -77.31
CA CYS A 8 17.54 -31.03 -76.26
C CYS A 8 18.20 -31.03 -74.89
N LEU A 9 19.52 -31.20 -74.84
CA LEU A 9 20.26 -31.13 -73.58
C LEU A 9 20.26 -29.72 -72.98
N ALA A 10 20.44 -28.68 -73.77
CA ALA A 10 20.38 -27.28 -73.33
C ALA A 10 18.98 -26.90 -72.83
N LEU A 11 17.92 -27.35 -73.48
CA LEU A 11 16.55 -27.11 -73.13
C LEU A 11 16.21 -27.85 -71.81
N GLY A 12 16.64 -29.07 -71.60
CA GLY A 12 16.46 -29.82 -70.37
C GLY A 12 17.16 -29.14 -69.16
N LEU A 13 18.39 -28.65 -69.39
CA LEU A 13 19.13 -27.92 -68.35
C LEU A 13 18.48 -26.60 -68.00
N PHE A 14 17.92 -25.90 -68.97
CA PHE A 14 17.17 -24.65 -68.76
C PHE A 14 15.86 -24.87 -67.92
N ILE A 15 15.13 -25.95 -68.24
CA ILE A 15 13.92 -26.33 -67.48
C ILE A 15 14.28 -26.70 -66.02
N MET A 16 15.37 -27.44 -65.79
CA MET A 16 15.85 -27.75 -64.46
C MET A 16 16.25 -26.51 -63.68
N LEU A 17 16.97 -25.59 -64.30
CA LEU A 17 17.35 -24.31 -63.69
C LEU A 17 16.15 -23.47 -63.31
N MET A 18 15.15 -23.32 -64.21
CA MET A 18 13.91 -22.62 -63.93
C MET A 18 13.10 -23.31 -62.84
N GLY A 19 13.03 -24.64 -62.82
CA GLY A 19 12.38 -25.39 -61.74
C GLY A 19 13.05 -25.21 -60.39
N HIS A 20 14.38 -25.14 -60.37
CA HIS A 20 15.11 -24.85 -59.15
C HIS A 20 14.89 -23.43 -58.60
N TRP A 21 14.86 -22.43 -59.49
CA TRP A 21 14.62 -21.05 -59.13
C TRP A 21 13.17 -20.81 -58.62
N THR A 22 12.19 -21.42 -59.30
CA THR A 22 10.79 -21.33 -58.87
C THR A 22 10.58 -21.97 -57.49
N ASN A 23 11.18 -23.12 -57.25
CA ASN A 23 11.13 -23.81 -55.95
C ASN A 23 11.83 -22.99 -54.83
N ALA A 24 12.99 -22.40 -55.12
CA ALA A 24 13.68 -21.52 -54.17
C ALA A 24 12.88 -20.26 -53.84
N SER A 25 12.22 -19.64 -54.85
CA SER A 25 11.35 -18.46 -54.66
C SER A 25 10.10 -18.81 -53.87
N TYR A 26 9.50 -19.98 -54.13
CA TYR A 26 8.34 -20.47 -53.41
C TYR A 26 8.63 -20.73 -51.92
N LYS A 27 9.79 -21.32 -51.62
CA LYS A 27 10.25 -21.51 -50.23
C LYS A 27 10.45 -20.19 -49.51
N LYS A 28 11.06 -19.18 -50.15
CA LYS A 28 11.23 -17.84 -49.60
C LYS A 28 9.90 -17.16 -49.32
N LEU A 29 8.93 -17.28 -50.22
CA LEU A 29 7.60 -16.69 -50.05
C LEU A 29 6.84 -17.34 -48.90
N ARG A 30 6.97 -18.65 -48.73
CA ARG A 30 6.36 -19.38 -47.64
C ARG A 30 6.97 -18.95 -46.29
N LEU A 31 8.31 -18.90 -46.20
CA LEU A 31 8.99 -18.41 -44.98
C LEU A 31 8.61 -16.97 -44.64
N ALA A 32 8.46 -16.10 -45.66
CA ALA A 32 8.03 -14.72 -45.42
C ALA A 32 6.58 -14.63 -44.89
N ARG A 33 5.68 -15.48 -45.40
CA ARG A 33 4.31 -15.58 -44.88
C ARG A 33 4.25 -16.10 -43.45
N ASP A 34 5.00 -17.17 -43.18
CA ASP A 34 5.06 -17.74 -41.81
C ASP A 34 5.65 -16.72 -40.82
N ALA A 35 6.67 -15.95 -41.24
CA ALA A 35 7.23 -14.86 -40.42
C ALA A 35 6.24 -13.70 -40.19
N GLU A 36 5.45 -13.33 -41.22
CA GLU A 36 4.40 -12.32 -41.06
C GLU A 36 3.30 -12.77 -40.12
N GLU A 37 2.85 -14.02 -40.20
CA GLU A 37 1.83 -14.59 -39.33
C GLU A 37 2.33 -14.66 -37.86
N MET A 38 3.59 -15.11 -37.65
CA MET A 38 4.22 -15.07 -36.34
C MET A 38 4.32 -13.64 -35.78
N SER A 39 4.68 -12.67 -36.61
CA SER A 39 4.77 -11.26 -36.20
C SER A 39 3.40 -10.70 -35.82
N ARG A 40 2.37 -11.03 -36.57
CA ARG A 40 0.99 -10.62 -36.25
C ARG A 40 0.51 -11.23 -34.94
N THR A 41 0.68 -12.53 -34.75
CA THR A 41 0.29 -13.20 -33.49
C THR A 41 1.06 -12.67 -32.30
N ALA A 42 2.36 -12.36 -32.44
CA ALA A 42 3.17 -11.74 -31.39
C ALA A 42 2.68 -10.32 -31.07
N PHE A 43 2.34 -9.53 -32.11
CA PHE A 43 1.78 -8.18 -31.94
C PHE A 43 0.43 -8.22 -31.23
N ASP A 44 -0.49 -9.08 -31.65
CA ASP A 44 -1.80 -9.23 -31.03
C ASP A 44 -1.68 -9.68 -29.57
N GLY A 45 -0.77 -10.61 -29.29
CA GLY A 45 -0.42 -11.03 -27.94
C GLY A 45 0.10 -9.89 -27.07
N ALA A 46 0.99 -9.05 -27.61
CA ALA A 46 1.50 -7.87 -26.91
C ALA A 46 0.43 -6.81 -26.63
N VAL A 47 -0.47 -6.56 -27.58
CA VAL A 47 -1.61 -5.64 -27.43
C VAL A 47 -2.57 -6.16 -26.35
N PHE A 48 -2.86 -7.46 -26.37
CA PHE A 48 -3.72 -8.07 -25.35
C PHE A 48 -3.09 -8.00 -23.95
N ALA A 49 -1.81 -8.32 -23.82
CA ALA A 49 -1.08 -8.22 -22.55
C ALA A 49 -1.09 -6.78 -22.01
N ARG A 50 -0.84 -5.78 -22.89
CA ARG A 50 -0.88 -4.37 -22.52
C ARG A 50 -2.28 -3.93 -22.06
N SER A 51 -3.33 -4.38 -22.74
CA SER A 51 -4.71 -4.06 -22.35
C SER A 51 -5.08 -4.69 -21.00
N ALA A 52 -4.61 -5.92 -20.72
CA ALA A 52 -4.81 -6.58 -19.44
C ALA A 52 -4.10 -5.84 -18.28
N GLU A 53 -2.86 -5.40 -18.51
CA GLU A 53 -2.12 -4.58 -17.54
C GLU A 53 -2.79 -3.23 -17.28
N GLN A 54 -3.27 -2.57 -18.33
CA GLN A 54 -4.02 -1.31 -18.18
C GLN A 54 -5.30 -1.49 -17.37
N ARG A 55 -6.06 -2.57 -17.59
CA ARG A 55 -7.25 -2.90 -16.77
C ARG A 55 -6.89 -3.12 -15.30
N LYS A 56 -5.82 -3.86 -15.02
CA LYS A 56 -5.32 -4.04 -13.64
C LYS A 56 -4.96 -2.71 -13.00
N MET A 57 -4.27 -1.83 -13.72
CA MET A 57 -3.92 -0.49 -13.23
C MET A 57 -5.15 0.36 -12.91
N VAL A 58 -6.19 0.32 -13.75
CA VAL A 58 -7.44 1.05 -13.51
C VAL A 58 -8.16 0.51 -12.27
N ILE A 59 -8.24 -0.81 -12.11
CA ILE A 59 -8.86 -1.44 -10.92
C ILE A 59 -8.08 -1.08 -9.66
N LEU A 60 -6.75 -1.17 -9.69
CA LEU A 60 -5.89 -0.78 -8.57
C LEU A 60 -6.06 0.71 -8.24
N LYS A 61 -6.10 1.57 -9.25
CA LYS A 61 -6.31 3.01 -9.06
C LYS A 61 -7.66 3.31 -8.41
N ASN A 62 -8.73 2.67 -8.88
CA ASN A 62 -10.07 2.88 -8.31
C ASN A 62 -10.13 2.39 -6.86
N ASN A 63 -9.59 1.20 -6.56
CA ASN A 63 -9.55 0.68 -5.19
C ASN A 63 -8.68 1.53 -4.24
N THR A 64 -7.68 2.25 -4.76
CA THR A 64 -6.83 3.13 -3.94
C THR A 64 -7.39 4.54 -3.77
N ILE A 65 -8.33 5.00 -4.61
CA ILE A 65 -8.94 6.33 -4.48
C ILE A 65 -9.68 6.43 -3.16
N ASP A 66 -10.56 5.48 -2.86
CA ASP A 66 -11.37 5.47 -1.62
C ASP A 66 -10.47 5.41 -0.38
N SER A 67 -9.42 4.58 -0.43
CA SER A 67 -8.45 4.48 0.68
C SER A 67 -7.64 5.76 0.88
N ARG A 68 -7.28 6.46 -0.21
CA ARG A 68 -6.57 7.75 -0.13
C ARG A 68 -7.47 8.86 0.40
N GLU A 69 -8.72 8.91 -0.03
CA GLU A 69 -9.68 9.88 0.46
C GLU A 69 -9.94 9.69 1.95
N TYR A 70 -10.11 8.44 2.38
CA TYR A 70 -10.20 8.10 3.80
C TYR A 70 -8.95 8.52 4.58
N LEU A 71 -7.75 8.22 4.09
CA LEU A 71 -6.50 8.63 4.73
C LEU A 71 -6.37 10.16 4.81
N ASN A 72 -6.76 10.89 3.77
CA ASN A 72 -6.73 12.36 3.76
C ASN A 72 -7.66 12.97 4.81
N GLN A 73 -8.81 12.34 5.08
CA GLN A 73 -9.72 12.77 6.15
C GLN A 73 -9.11 12.57 7.54
N TRP A 74 -8.34 11.49 7.73
CA TRP A 74 -7.71 11.16 9.01
C TRP A 74 -6.34 11.80 9.22
N GLU A 75 -5.68 12.22 8.17
CA GLU A 75 -4.34 12.82 8.22
C GLU A 75 -4.21 13.97 9.22
N PRO A 76 -5.12 14.98 9.28
CA PRO A 76 -5.03 16.07 10.24
C PRO A 76 -5.09 15.59 11.69
N TYR A 77 -5.85 14.55 11.99
CA TYR A 77 -5.97 14.00 13.33
C TYR A 77 -4.75 13.17 13.74
N ILE A 78 -4.19 12.39 12.80
CA ILE A 78 -2.99 11.59 13.05
C ILE A 78 -1.76 12.49 13.22
N ARG A 79 -1.68 13.60 12.47
CA ARG A 79 -0.59 14.58 12.57
C ARG A 79 -0.68 15.49 13.79
N GLN A 80 -1.77 15.41 14.56
CA GLN A 80 -1.98 16.24 15.74
C GLN A 80 -0.91 15.98 16.81
N VAL A 81 -0.46 14.72 16.96
CA VAL A 81 0.60 14.34 17.88
C VAL A 81 1.94 14.24 17.14
N LYS A 82 2.77 15.29 17.28
CA LYS A 82 4.04 15.42 16.54
C LYS A 82 5.16 14.51 17.06
N ASN A 83 5.19 14.29 18.36
CA ASN A 83 6.18 13.45 19.02
C ASN A 83 5.63 12.88 20.35
N ALA A 84 6.37 11.94 20.95
CA ALA A 84 5.96 11.29 22.20
C ALA A 84 5.78 12.28 23.35
N GLN A 85 6.72 13.21 23.51
CA GLN A 85 6.68 14.21 24.59
C GLN A 85 5.43 15.11 24.48
N PHE A 86 5.06 15.48 23.25
CA PHE A 86 3.83 16.26 23.01
C PHE A 86 2.58 15.44 23.37
N GLY A 87 2.54 14.16 23.00
CA GLY A 87 1.46 13.25 23.36
C GLY A 87 1.30 13.10 24.86
N GLU A 88 2.40 12.88 25.59
CA GLU A 88 2.42 12.82 27.05
C GLU A 88 1.94 14.12 27.69
N ALA A 89 2.47 15.26 27.25
CA ALA A 89 2.09 16.56 27.76
C ALA A 89 0.59 16.84 27.58
N LEU A 90 0.03 16.42 26.45
CA LEU A 90 -1.39 16.65 26.12
C LEU A 90 -2.29 15.79 27.00
N ILE A 91 -1.95 14.51 27.21
CA ILE A 91 -2.68 13.62 28.14
C ILE A 91 -2.62 14.19 29.55
N ASN A 92 -1.43 14.57 30.04
CA ASN A 92 -1.25 15.16 31.35
C ASN A 92 -2.02 16.46 31.54
N LEU A 93 -2.08 17.29 30.50
CA LEU A 93 -2.88 18.51 30.53
C LEU A 93 -4.37 18.19 30.70
N ARG A 94 -4.90 17.20 29.97
CA ARG A 94 -6.30 16.78 30.06
C ARG A 94 -6.64 16.18 31.43
N ILE A 95 -5.75 15.37 31.99
CA ILE A 95 -5.90 14.83 33.35
C ILE A 95 -5.99 15.97 34.37
N LYS A 96 -5.08 16.95 34.28
CA LYS A 96 -5.06 18.11 35.17
C LYS A 96 -6.34 18.98 35.01
N GLN A 97 -6.78 19.22 33.79
CA GLN A 97 -7.99 20.00 33.53
C GLN A 97 -9.25 19.35 34.11
N ALA A 98 -9.36 18.05 34.01
CA ALA A 98 -10.45 17.28 34.61
C ALA A 98 -10.28 17.10 36.12
N GLY A 99 -9.12 17.39 36.68
CA GLY A 99 -8.81 17.21 38.09
C GLY A 99 -8.87 15.76 38.57
N ILE A 100 -8.55 14.78 37.67
CA ILE A 100 -8.62 13.37 37.99
C ILE A 100 -7.44 12.96 38.87
N ILE A 101 -7.71 12.10 39.86
CA ILE A 101 -6.71 11.54 40.74
C ILE A 101 -6.04 10.35 40.02
N THR A 102 -4.75 10.50 39.73
CA THR A 102 -3.96 9.48 39.05
C THR A 102 -3.12 8.72 40.03
N LEU A 103 -3.22 7.40 40.02
CA LEU A 103 -2.38 6.50 40.83
C LEU A 103 -1.07 6.15 40.11
N SER A 104 -1.11 5.94 38.80
CA SER A 104 0.07 5.61 38.03
C SER A 104 -0.06 6.09 36.59
N GLN A 105 1.06 6.53 36.02
CA GLN A 105 1.17 6.90 34.60
C GLN A 105 2.50 6.35 34.09
N VAL A 106 2.42 5.54 33.05
CA VAL A 106 3.60 4.97 32.36
C VAL A 106 3.44 5.24 30.87
N TYR A 107 4.46 5.82 30.27
CA TYR A 107 4.54 6.11 28.85
C TYR A 107 5.68 5.36 28.22
N GLU A 108 5.42 4.68 27.12
CA GLU A 108 6.40 3.87 26.41
C GLU A 108 6.24 4.09 24.90
N THR A 109 7.35 4.37 24.23
CA THR A 109 7.33 4.49 22.77
C THR A 109 7.68 3.16 22.15
N VAL A 110 6.80 2.67 21.27
CA VAL A 110 6.99 1.41 20.55
C VAL A 110 7.19 1.72 19.08
N ASP A 111 8.31 1.25 18.53
CA ASP A 111 8.59 1.33 17.10
C ASP A 111 7.91 0.15 16.38
N TYR A 112 7.07 0.44 15.37
CA TYR A 112 6.51 -0.60 14.53
C TYR A 112 7.51 -1.06 13.45
N VAL A 113 7.35 -2.32 13.02
CA VAL A 113 8.23 -2.98 12.04
C VAL A 113 8.35 -2.14 10.76
N LYS A 114 9.55 -2.04 10.21
CA LYS A 114 9.88 -1.33 8.96
C LYS A 114 8.89 -1.64 7.85
N GLY A 115 8.21 -0.60 7.35
CA GLY A 115 7.24 -0.68 6.25
C GLY A 115 5.78 -0.40 6.62
N GLY A 116 5.46 -0.15 7.89
CA GLY A 116 4.12 0.28 8.33
C GLY A 116 3.87 1.76 8.03
N THR A 117 2.61 2.11 7.81
CA THR A 117 2.16 3.50 7.57
C THR A 117 2.36 4.39 8.80
N ILE A 118 2.38 3.80 9.99
CA ILE A 118 2.58 4.46 11.29
C ILE A 118 3.92 3.95 11.84
N PRO A 119 4.99 4.76 11.83
CA PRO A 119 6.32 4.31 12.23
C PRO A 119 6.47 4.11 13.73
N LYS A 120 5.78 4.90 14.54
CA LYS A 120 5.88 4.88 16.01
C LYS A 120 4.54 5.02 16.67
N THR A 121 4.38 4.44 17.84
CA THR A 121 3.19 4.59 18.68
C THR A 121 3.61 4.88 20.11
N LEU A 122 3.01 5.87 20.74
CA LEU A 122 3.11 6.11 22.16
C LEU A 122 2.05 5.24 22.87
N ASN A 123 2.50 4.30 23.66
CA ASN A 123 1.66 3.51 24.53
C ASN A 123 1.61 4.16 25.90
N ALA A 124 0.42 4.59 26.34
CA ALA A 124 0.20 5.18 27.64
C ALA A 124 -0.62 4.24 28.52
N LYS A 125 -0.05 3.82 29.65
CA LYS A 125 -0.73 3.01 30.67
C LYS A 125 -1.06 3.92 31.84
N LEU A 126 -2.34 4.12 32.08
CA LEU A 126 -2.86 5.06 33.07
C LEU A 126 -3.71 4.32 34.08
N VAL A 127 -3.55 4.64 35.34
CA VAL A 127 -4.37 4.10 36.43
C VAL A 127 -4.94 5.27 37.22
N PHE A 128 -6.26 5.37 37.25
CA PHE A 128 -7.02 6.40 37.96
C PHE A 128 -7.85 5.79 39.07
N GLU A 129 -8.10 6.58 40.10
CA GLU A 129 -9.11 6.29 41.10
C GLU A 129 -9.85 7.57 41.43
N ASP A 130 -11.07 7.68 40.95
CA ASP A 130 -11.90 8.90 41.09
C ASP A 130 -13.38 8.56 40.85
N ASP A 131 -14.25 9.56 40.97
CA ASP A 131 -15.68 9.44 40.68
C ASP A 131 -15.93 8.88 39.28
N TYR A 132 -16.91 7.99 39.18
CA TYR A 132 -17.26 7.30 37.94
C TYR A 132 -17.60 8.24 36.79
N VAL A 133 -18.49 9.24 37.06
CA VAL A 133 -18.96 10.16 36.04
C VAL A 133 -17.85 11.07 35.56
N LYS A 134 -17.00 11.53 36.46
CA LYS A 134 -15.87 12.40 36.18
C LYS A 134 -14.84 11.67 35.29
N THR A 135 -14.55 10.41 35.60
CA THR A 135 -13.59 9.59 34.88
C THR A 135 -14.08 9.28 33.46
N LEU A 136 -15.37 8.93 33.29
CA LEU A 136 -15.94 8.70 31.97
C LEU A 136 -16.07 9.96 31.12
N ASN A 137 -16.43 11.09 31.70
CA ASN A 137 -16.46 12.38 30.99
C ASN A 137 -15.07 12.75 30.48
N TRP A 138 -14.04 12.55 31.31
CA TRP A 138 -12.66 12.77 30.86
C TRP A 138 -12.28 11.87 29.67
N LEU A 139 -12.68 10.58 29.69
CA LEU A 139 -12.40 9.67 28.58
C LEU A 139 -13.09 10.14 27.29
N ALA A 140 -14.35 10.57 27.38
CA ALA A 140 -15.09 11.13 26.25
C ALA A 140 -14.45 12.40 25.70
N ASP A 141 -14.00 13.32 26.58
CA ASP A 141 -13.30 14.54 26.20
C ASP A 141 -11.94 14.24 25.54
N LEU A 142 -11.25 13.20 26.02
CA LEU A 142 -10.00 12.75 25.43
C LEU A 142 -10.23 12.20 24.01
N GLU A 143 -11.21 11.32 23.82
CA GLU A 143 -11.58 10.78 22.50
C GLU A 143 -12.03 11.89 21.55
N GLY A 144 -12.80 12.84 21.99
CA GLY A 144 -13.23 14.00 21.21
C GLY A 144 -12.08 14.91 20.79
N SER A 145 -11.06 15.07 21.65
CA SER A 145 -9.91 15.94 21.39
C SER A 145 -8.81 15.26 20.59
N LEU A 146 -8.69 13.94 20.64
CA LEU A 146 -7.69 13.13 19.99
C LEU A 146 -8.33 11.91 19.31
N PRO A 147 -9.08 12.09 18.24
CA PRO A 147 -9.84 10.99 17.62
C PRO A 147 -8.97 9.89 17.01
N ALA A 148 -7.65 10.12 16.86
CA ALA A 148 -6.69 9.10 16.40
C ALA A 148 -6.18 8.19 17.55
N ILE A 149 -6.57 8.44 18.80
CA ILE A 149 -6.24 7.56 19.93
C ILE A 149 -7.03 6.27 19.83
N ARG A 150 -6.33 5.17 20.10
CA ARG A 150 -6.95 3.85 20.23
C ARG A 150 -6.89 3.42 21.70
N VAL A 151 -8.04 3.12 22.28
CA VAL A 151 -8.10 2.42 23.57
C VAL A 151 -7.82 0.94 23.33
N SER A 152 -6.68 0.46 23.77
CA SER A 152 -6.27 -0.95 23.60
C SER A 152 -6.74 -1.82 24.77
N ASN A 153 -6.87 -1.25 25.96
CA ASN A 153 -7.41 -1.94 27.13
C ASN A 153 -8.09 -0.94 28.07
N CYS A 154 -9.24 -1.30 28.60
CA CYS A 154 -9.95 -0.54 29.64
C CYS A 154 -10.51 -1.53 30.66
N LYS A 155 -10.04 -1.44 31.90
CA LYS A 155 -10.52 -2.28 33.00
C LYS A 155 -11.04 -1.39 34.11
N LEU A 156 -12.28 -1.63 34.49
CA LEU A 156 -12.93 -0.93 35.58
C LEU A 156 -13.05 -1.88 36.79
N SER A 157 -12.74 -1.37 37.95
CA SER A 157 -12.94 -2.07 39.24
C SER A 157 -13.41 -1.09 40.29
N LYS A 158 -13.91 -1.61 41.41
CA LYS A 158 -14.33 -0.77 42.52
C LYS A 158 -13.12 -0.09 43.14
N GLY A 159 -13.24 1.23 43.39
CA GLY A 159 -12.26 2.01 44.11
C GLY A 159 -12.25 1.72 45.62
N GLN A 160 -11.32 2.35 46.34
CA GLN A 160 -11.18 2.19 47.78
C GLN A 160 -12.22 3.00 48.57
N SER A 161 -12.72 4.10 47.99
CA SER A 161 -13.67 4.99 48.64
C SER A 161 -15.03 4.98 47.94
N GLY A 162 -16.10 4.73 48.68
CA GLY A 162 -17.50 4.98 48.34
C GLY A 162 -17.91 4.64 46.90
N ASN A 163 -18.13 5.71 46.11
CA ASN A 163 -18.54 5.60 44.71
C ASN A 163 -17.42 5.68 43.71
N ASP A 164 -16.17 5.68 44.17
CA ASP A 164 -15.02 5.77 43.30
C ASP A 164 -14.82 4.48 42.53
N ILE A 165 -14.33 4.63 41.30
CA ILE A 165 -13.89 3.53 40.47
C ILE A 165 -12.37 3.60 40.27
N LYS A 166 -11.75 2.44 40.20
CA LYS A 166 -10.39 2.31 39.70
C LYS A 166 -10.46 1.93 38.22
N MET A 167 -9.93 2.80 37.37
CA MET A 167 -9.82 2.57 35.93
C MET A 167 -8.36 2.31 35.57
N GLU A 168 -8.10 1.17 34.95
CA GLU A 168 -6.83 0.86 34.30
C GLU A 168 -7.01 0.98 32.79
N LEU A 169 -6.35 1.96 32.17
CA LEU A 169 -6.50 2.33 30.78
C LEU A 169 -5.18 2.20 30.05
N SER A 170 -5.20 1.55 28.89
CA SER A 170 -4.09 1.52 27.96
C SER A 170 -4.49 2.19 26.64
N LEU A 171 -3.72 3.18 26.23
CA LEU A 171 -3.95 3.99 25.05
C LEU A 171 -2.79 3.82 24.08
N ASP A 172 -3.11 3.66 22.81
CA ASP A 172 -2.16 3.67 21.70
C ASP A 172 -2.35 4.94 20.88
N ILE A 173 -1.33 5.79 20.84
CA ILE A 173 -1.37 7.07 20.14
C ILE A 173 -0.38 7.02 18.99
N PRO A 174 -0.85 7.14 17.73
CA PRO A 174 0.03 7.13 16.57
C PRO A 174 0.90 8.40 16.55
N ILE A 175 2.21 8.23 16.29
CA ILE A 175 3.17 9.32 16.13
C ILE A 175 3.70 9.27 14.71
N ILE A 176 3.55 10.36 13.98
CA ILE A 176 4.18 10.56 12.69
C ILE A 176 5.28 11.58 12.86
N ASP A 177 6.53 11.11 12.98
CA ASP A 177 7.71 11.99 12.99
C ASP A 177 7.78 12.73 11.64
N SER A 178 7.46 14.01 11.66
CA SER A 178 7.54 14.87 10.47
C SER A 178 8.99 15.14 10.01
N GLU A 179 9.97 14.80 10.83
CA GLU A 179 11.39 15.06 10.51
C GLU A 179 11.99 14.01 9.55
N ASN A 180 11.46 12.78 9.52
CA ASN A 180 11.99 11.72 8.64
C ASN A 180 11.38 11.70 7.22
N GLY A 181 10.45 12.60 6.92
CA GLY A 181 9.77 12.66 5.60
C GLY A 181 10.55 13.37 4.49
N LYS A 182 11.72 13.96 4.78
CA LYS A 182 12.49 14.73 3.76
C LYS A 182 13.51 13.89 2.97
N ASP A 183 13.89 12.71 3.44
CA ASP A 183 14.98 11.94 2.81
C ASP A 183 14.53 10.81 1.87
N SER A 184 13.22 10.61 1.66
CA SER A 184 12.74 9.53 0.77
C SER A 184 12.22 10.00 -0.59
N ARG A 185 12.56 11.24 -1.00
CA ARG A 185 12.30 11.77 -2.35
C ARG A 185 13.62 12.27 -2.98
N ALA A 186 14.53 11.35 -3.24
CA ALA A 186 15.65 11.53 -4.15
C ALA A 186 15.63 10.41 -5.20
#